data_58e6e544d1c88df5b677d788119698e1
#
_entry.id   58e6e544d1c88df5b677d788119698e1
#
_cell.length_a   1.000
_cell.length_b   1.000
_cell.length_c   1.000
_cell.angle_alpha   90.00
_cell.angle_beta   90.00
_cell.angle_gamma   90.00
#
_symmetry.space_group_name_H-M   'P 1'
#
loop_
_entity.id
_entity.type
_entity.pdbx_description
1 polymer ?
#
loop_
_entity_poly.entity_id
_entity_poly.type
_entity_poly.pdbx_seq_one_letter_code
_entity_poly.pdbx_strand_id
1 'polypeptide(L)'
;SLVGSEMCIRDSLKVLPSVDKGATEAGLKYVNNDACYPSILVAGQMMEALTSGEYDVNKTALIISQTGGGCRATNYIGFIRKALKDAGLEQVPVISANLQGIESNPGFKITYSLAKKVIIGAMYGDLFMRVLYRVRPYEKEKGSANRLYQSWVEKCMKNIETGSMKEFKKNVYQIVKDFDELPLLDIKKPRVGLVGEILVKFHPTANNQIVDIIEREGGEAVMPDLIDFFQYCFYSTTFERKHFNATAKATKLCEFAIKAVDFLRKDMIKALEKSKRFAPPASIEHLADKAKEVVSIGNQTGEGWFLTGEMIELIESGAPNIVCMQPFGCLPNHVTGKGAIKALRKKYPQSNIVAVSYTHLRAHETKANLV
;
A
#
# COMPACT_ATOMS: atom_id res chain seq x y z
N SER A 1 -18.43 -13.75 21.04
CA SER A 1 -17.59 -13.08 22.05
C SER A 1 -16.15 -13.50 21.86
N LEU A 2 -15.29 -12.58 21.45
CA LEU A 2 -13.84 -12.75 21.40
C LEU A 2 -13.24 -12.66 22.82
N VAL A 3 -13.72 -13.49 23.73
CA VAL A 3 -13.13 -13.66 25.05
C VAL A 3 -12.61 -15.09 25.11
N GLY A 4 -11.35 -15.23 24.79
CA GLY A 4 -10.68 -16.52 24.81
C GLY A 4 -9.65 -16.61 23.69
N SER A 5 -8.51 -17.11 24.01
CA SER A 5 -7.24 -17.09 23.28
C SER A 5 -7.20 -17.85 21.95
N GLU A 6 -8.33 -18.14 21.31
CA GLU A 6 -8.41 -18.78 20.00
C GLU A 6 -9.48 -18.06 19.18
N MET A 7 -9.10 -17.57 18.01
CA MET A 7 -10.07 -17.25 16.96
C MET A 7 -10.87 -18.53 16.73
N CYS A 8 -12.16 -18.51 17.11
CA CYS A 8 -13.02 -19.65 16.90
C CYS A 8 -13.04 -19.98 15.40
N ILE A 9 -12.97 -21.27 15.07
CA ILE A 9 -13.04 -21.81 13.70
C ILE A 9 -14.28 -21.32 12.90
N ARG A 10 -15.17 -20.57 13.53
CA ARG A 10 -16.39 -19.98 12.95
C ARG A 10 -16.30 -18.49 12.63
N ASP A 11 -15.20 -17.81 12.97
CA ASP A 11 -15.07 -16.39 12.69
C ASP A 11 -14.63 -16.21 11.23
N SER A 12 -15.39 -15.43 10.46
CA SER A 12 -15.02 -15.09 9.08
C SER A 12 -14.46 -13.68 9.01
N LEU A 13 -13.23 -13.53 8.51
CA LEU A 13 -12.68 -12.24 8.17
C LEU A 13 -13.23 -11.82 6.79
N LYS A 14 -13.91 -10.69 6.74
CA LYS A 14 -14.35 -10.06 5.48
C LYS A 14 -13.48 -8.85 5.20
N VAL A 15 -12.83 -8.86 4.04
CA VAL A 15 -12.24 -7.65 3.48
C VAL A 15 -13.36 -6.89 2.79
N LEU A 16 -13.58 -5.65 3.21
CA LEU A 16 -14.61 -4.82 2.59
C LEU A 16 -14.25 -4.60 1.11
N PRO A 17 -15.21 -4.73 0.21
CA PRO A 17 -14.97 -4.54 -1.21
C PRO A 17 -14.48 -3.12 -1.48
N SER A 18 -13.74 -2.97 -2.56
CA SER A 18 -13.45 -1.67 -3.13
C SER A 18 -14.77 -1.12 -3.64
N VAL A 19 -15.33 -0.15 -2.93
CA VAL A 19 -16.68 0.33 -3.15
C VAL A 19 -16.71 1.63 -3.94
N ASP A 20 -17.89 1.98 -4.37
CA ASP A 20 -18.21 3.17 -5.15
C ASP A 20 -18.32 4.44 -4.27
N LYS A 21 -19.14 5.37 -4.69
CA LYS A 21 -19.36 6.63 -3.99
C LYS A 21 -20.05 6.51 -2.63
N GLY A 22 -20.77 5.40 -2.38
CA GLY A 22 -21.52 5.19 -1.13
C GLY A 22 -20.63 5.25 0.11
N ALA A 23 -19.44 4.66 0.05
CA ALA A 23 -18.47 4.74 1.14
C ALA A 23 -18.03 6.19 1.43
N THR A 24 -17.82 6.99 0.39
CA THR A 24 -17.45 8.41 0.57
C THR A 24 -18.59 9.20 1.20
N GLU A 25 -19.82 9.01 0.74
CA GLU A 25 -21.01 9.66 1.28
C GLU A 25 -21.26 9.25 2.74
N ALA A 26 -21.16 7.96 3.05
CA ALA A 26 -21.23 7.46 4.41
C ALA A 26 -20.12 8.06 5.30
N GLY A 27 -18.91 8.16 4.79
CA GLY A 27 -17.79 8.78 5.51
C GLY A 27 -18.01 10.25 5.84
N LEU A 28 -18.52 11.02 4.87
CA LEU A 28 -18.82 12.45 5.06
C LEU A 28 -19.93 12.72 6.08
N LYS A 29 -20.80 11.75 6.33
CA LYS A 29 -21.83 11.86 7.36
C LYS A 29 -21.25 11.89 8.77
N TYR A 30 -20.14 11.19 9.02
CA TYR A 30 -19.59 10.95 10.35
C TYR A 30 -18.19 11.57 10.58
N VAL A 31 -17.44 11.78 9.52
CA VAL A 31 -16.08 12.33 9.58
C VAL A 31 -16.10 13.74 9.03
N ASN A 32 -15.41 14.67 9.70
CA ASN A 32 -15.30 16.04 9.23
C ASN A 32 -14.70 16.07 7.80
N ASN A 33 -15.31 16.84 6.91
CA ASN A 33 -14.87 17.02 5.52
C ASN A 33 -13.47 17.65 5.38
N ASP A 34 -12.94 18.29 6.43
CA ASP A 34 -11.56 18.77 6.48
C ASP A 34 -10.54 17.66 6.80
N ALA A 35 -10.99 16.47 7.15
CA ALA A 35 -10.12 15.33 7.36
C ALA A 35 -9.51 14.86 6.03
N CYS A 36 -8.37 14.17 6.10
CA CYS A 36 -7.77 13.64 4.88
C CYS A 36 -8.70 12.62 4.21
N TYR A 37 -8.74 12.64 2.89
CA TYR A 37 -9.62 11.77 2.10
C TYR A 37 -9.56 10.27 2.49
N PRO A 38 -8.38 9.66 2.77
CA PRO A 38 -8.32 8.28 3.24
C PRO A 38 -9.12 8.03 4.53
N SER A 39 -9.15 8.98 5.47
CA SER A 39 -9.91 8.80 6.71
C SER A 39 -11.42 8.79 6.50
N ILE A 40 -11.88 9.61 5.56
CA ILE A 40 -13.30 9.67 5.16
C ILE A 40 -13.69 8.35 4.50
N LEU A 41 -12.87 7.88 3.56
CA LEU A 41 -13.13 6.65 2.82
C LEU A 41 -13.15 5.41 3.73
N VAL A 42 -12.14 5.25 4.59
CA VAL A 42 -12.04 4.08 5.49
C VAL A 42 -13.18 4.06 6.50
N ALA A 43 -13.48 5.19 7.14
CA ALA A 43 -14.61 5.27 8.06
C ALA A 43 -15.93 5.00 7.32
N GLY A 44 -16.08 5.54 6.12
CA GLY A 44 -17.26 5.36 5.29
C GLY A 44 -17.49 3.92 4.87
N GLN A 45 -16.47 3.20 4.41
CA GLN A 45 -16.57 1.78 4.06
C GLN A 45 -17.06 0.94 5.25
N MET A 46 -16.53 1.21 6.43
CA MET A 46 -16.93 0.49 7.64
C MET A 46 -18.37 0.82 8.06
N MET A 47 -18.74 2.09 7.99
CA MET A 47 -20.11 2.50 8.36
C MET A 47 -21.15 2.02 7.33
N GLU A 48 -20.82 2.09 6.03
CA GLU A 48 -21.66 1.56 4.96
C GLU A 48 -21.92 0.06 5.16
N ALA A 49 -20.87 -0.74 5.42
CA ALA A 49 -21.01 -2.16 5.69
C ALA A 49 -21.91 -2.44 6.90
N LEU A 50 -21.72 -1.74 8.02
CA LEU A 50 -22.53 -1.95 9.24
C LEU A 50 -23.98 -1.50 9.08
N THR A 51 -24.27 -0.53 8.24
CA THR A 51 -25.62 -0.02 7.99
C THR A 51 -26.32 -0.68 6.81
N SER A 52 -25.64 -1.53 6.04
CA SER A 52 -26.20 -2.24 4.88
C SER A 52 -27.27 -3.27 5.26
N GLY A 53 -27.28 -3.75 6.50
CA GLY A 53 -28.11 -4.87 6.94
C GLY A 53 -27.55 -6.26 6.60
N GLU A 54 -26.42 -6.34 5.93
CA GLU A 54 -25.76 -7.62 5.57
C GLU A 54 -25.05 -8.27 6.78
N TYR A 55 -24.70 -7.48 7.78
CA TYR A 55 -23.92 -7.92 8.93
C TYR A 55 -24.72 -7.75 10.24
N ASP A 56 -24.75 -8.78 11.07
CA ASP A 56 -25.28 -8.67 12.43
C ASP A 56 -24.31 -7.85 13.30
N VAL A 57 -24.64 -6.60 13.55
CA VAL A 57 -23.82 -5.65 14.31
C VAL A 57 -23.48 -6.13 15.73
N ASN A 58 -24.26 -7.05 16.30
CA ASN A 58 -24.00 -7.62 17.62
C ASN A 58 -22.97 -8.79 17.58
N LYS A 59 -22.60 -9.25 16.38
CA LYS A 59 -21.62 -10.31 16.15
C LYS A 59 -20.45 -9.87 15.30
N THR A 60 -20.37 -8.59 14.97
CA THR A 60 -19.35 -8.01 14.10
C THR A 60 -18.36 -7.19 14.90
N ALA A 61 -17.09 -7.26 14.54
CA ALA A 61 -16.02 -6.38 15.02
C ALA A 61 -15.29 -5.76 13.81
N LEU A 62 -14.85 -4.53 13.94
CA LEU A 62 -14.04 -3.86 12.94
C LEU A 62 -12.56 -4.01 13.26
N ILE A 63 -11.71 -4.19 12.24
CA ILE A 63 -10.25 -4.23 12.39
C ILE A 63 -9.66 -3.16 11.48
N ILE A 64 -8.78 -2.34 12.03
CA ILE A 64 -8.03 -1.34 11.27
C ILE A 64 -6.58 -1.27 11.74
N SER A 65 -5.66 -0.98 10.83
CA SER A 65 -4.28 -0.68 11.18
C SER A 65 -4.16 0.69 11.86
N GLN A 66 -3.28 0.78 12.87
CA GLN A 66 -2.96 2.03 13.56
C GLN A 66 -1.44 2.24 13.49
N THR A 67 -1.01 3.26 12.76
CA THR A 67 0.40 3.41 12.38
C THR A 67 1.29 3.97 13.50
N GLY A 68 0.74 4.76 14.43
CA GLY A 68 1.49 5.38 15.52
C GLY A 68 2.39 6.55 15.13
N GLY A 69 2.42 6.92 13.86
CA GLY A 69 3.19 8.06 13.37
C GLY A 69 2.47 9.41 13.54
N GLY A 70 3.12 10.48 13.09
CA GLY A 70 2.62 11.87 13.20
C GLY A 70 1.53 12.23 12.17
N CYS A 71 0.92 11.29 11.46
CA CYS A 71 -0.18 11.54 10.55
C CYS A 71 -1.53 11.07 11.12
N ARG A 72 -2.63 11.45 10.45
CA ARG A 72 -4.00 11.10 10.90
C ARG A 72 -4.30 9.60 10.87
N ALA A 73 -3.54 8.79 10.12
CA ALA A 73 -3.69 7.33 10.12
C ALA A 73 -3.57 6.71 11.53
N THR A 74 -2.86 7.36 12.44
CA THR A 74 -2.81 6.98 13.86
C THR A 74 -4.18 7.12 14.54
N ASN A 75 -5.05 8.00 14.07
CA ASN A 75 -6.35 8.30 14.68
C ASN A 75 -7.56 7.89 13.83
N TYR A 76 -7.42 7.12 12.76
CA TYR A 76 -8.58 6.61 12.02
C TYR A 76 -9.50 5.79 12.93
N ILE A 77 -8.92 5.04 13.85
CA ILE A 77 -9.70 4.30 14.85
C ILE A 77 -10.60 5.21 15.71
N GLY A 78 -10.12 6.40 16.06
CA GLY A 78 -10.89 7.40 16.79
C GLY A 78 -12.06 7.95 15.96
N PHE A 79 -11.86 8.18 14.67
CA PHE A 79 -12.94 8.58 13.76
C PHE A 79 -14.00 7.50 13.62
N ILE A 80 -13.59 6.23 13.50
CA ILE A 80 -14.52 5.09 13.42
C ILE A 80 -15.31 4.96 14.71
N ARG A 81 -14.66 5.02 15.88
CA ARG A 81 -15.36 4.96 17.18
C ARG A 81 -16.36 6.11 17.36
N LYS A 82 -15.98 7.32 16.93
CA LYS A 82 -16.91 8.45 16.92
C LYS A 82 -18.09 8.19 15.98
N ALA A 83 -17.85 7.71 14.77
CA ALA A 83 -18.87 7.37 13.80
C ALA A 83 -19.86 6.33 14.34
N LEU A 84 -19.35 5.28 15.01
CA LEU A 84 -20.17 4.27 15.68
C LEU A 84 -21.05 4.88 16.77
N LYS A 85 -20.49 5.77 17.59
CA LYS A 85 -21.26 6.48 18.63
C LYS A 85 -22.37 7.34 18.02
N ASP A 86 -22.04 8.12 17.00
CA ASP A 86 -23.01 9.00 16.33
C ASP A 86 -24.13 8.20 15.62
N ALA A 87 -23.86 6.94 15.26
CA ALA A 87 -24.81 6.02 14.64
C ALA A 87 -25.57 5.13 15.63
N GLY A 88 -25.32 5.20 16.95
CA GLY A 88 -25.91 4.33 17.95
C GLY A 88 -25.42 2.88 17.88
N LEU A 89 -24.18 2.66 17.40
CA LEU A 89 -23.55 1.35 17.22
C LEU A 89 -22.31 1.17 18.14
N GLU A 90 -22.33 1.79 19.32
CA GLU A 90 -21.21 1.76 20.27
C GLU A 90 -20.80 0.35 20.72
N GLN A 91 -21.72 -0.61 20.62
CA GLN A 91 -21.47 -2.01 20.95
C GLN A 91 -20.53 -2.72 19.98
N VAL A 92 -20.30 -2.18 18.78
CA VAL A 92 -19.40 -2.77 17.79
C VAL A 92 -17.93 -2.51 18.17
N PRO A 93 -17.14 -3.55 18.49
CA PRO A 93 -15.74 -3.38 18.87
C PRO A 93 -14.90 -2.92 17.68
N VAL A 94 -13.94 -2.02 17.93
CA VAL A 94 -12.93 -1.63 16.93
C VAL A 94 -11.56 -2.08 17.42
N ILE A 95 -10.95 -3.01 16.70
CA ILE A 95 -9.67 -3.63 17.00
C ILE A 95 -8.56 -2.83 16.31
N SER A 96 -7.60 -2.37 17.09
CA SER A 96 -6.38 -1.71 16.59
C SER A 96 -5.33 -2.75 16.24
N ALA A 97 -5.04 -2.92 14.96
CA ALA A 97 -3.88 -3.68 14.50
C ALA A 97 -2.63 -2.78 14.52
N ASN A 98 -1.98 -2.66 15.67
CA ASN A 98 -0.79 -1.84 15.84
C ASN A 98 0.41 -2.67 16.30
N LEU A 99 1.60 -2.28 15.85
CA LEU A 99 2.88 -2.91 16.22
C LEU A 99 3.63 -2.15 17.33
N GLN A 100 3.15 -0.94 17.67
CA GLN A 100 3.81 -0.06 18.63
C GLN A 100 3.25 -0.15 20.06
N GLY A 101 2.24 -1.01 20.27
CA GLY A 101 1.61 -1.15 21.58
C GLY A 101 0.79 0.07 22.01
N ILE A 102 0.27 0.86 21.06
CA ILE A 102 -0.53 2.06 21.32
C ILE A 102 -1.82 1.70 22.03
N GLU A 103 -2.45 0.61 21.62
CA GLU A 103 -3.64 0.06 22.25
C GLU A 103 -3.50 -1.45 22.46
N SER A 104 -4.07 -1.94 23.56
CA SER A 104 -4.21 -3.36 23.84
C SER A 104 -5.62 -3.83 23.47
N ASN A 105 -5.70 -4.86 22.65
CA ASN A 105 -6.98 -5.46 22.28
C ASN A 105 -7.11 -6.82 22.95
N PRO A 106 -7.82 -6.94 24.08
CA PRO A 106 -8.05 -8.22 24.73
C PRO A 106 -8.74 -9.19 23.75
N GLY A 107 -8.16 -10.37 23.56
CA GLY A 107 -8.70 -11.38 22.65
C GLY A 107 -8.17 -11.37 21.22
N PHE A 108 -7.48 -10.30 20.78
CA PHE A 108 -6.78 -10.30 19.48
C PHE A 108 -5.27 -10.27 19.68
N LYS A 109 -4.60 -11.33 19.24
CA LYS A 109 -3.14 -11.44 19.30
C LYS A 109 -2.57 -11.74 17.92
N ILE A 110 -1.61 -10.96 17.49
CA ILE A 110 -0.83 -11.25 16.29
C ILE A 110 0.15 -12.38 16.63
N THR A 111 -0.19 -13.60 16.22
CA THR A 111 0.70 -14.75 16.40
C THR A 111 1.78 -14.76 15.32
N TYR A 112 2.90 -15.45 15.59
CA TYR A 112 3.95 -15.64 14.58
C TYR A 112 3.41 -16.27 13.28
N SER A 113 2.51 -17.25 13.40
CA SER A 113 1.87 -17.87 12.24
C SER A 113 1.06 -16.87 11.41
N LEU A 114 0.25 -16.03 12.06
CA LEU A 114 -0.53 -15.00 11.38
C LEU A 114 0.38 -13.97 10.71
N ALA A 115 1.37 -13.45 11.43
CA ALA A 115 2.34 -12.47 10.88
C ALA A 115 3.06 -13.02 9.64
N LYS A 116 3.51 -14.28 9.70
CA LYS A 116 4.14 -14.96 8.56
C LYS A 116 3.20 -15.07 7.36
N LYS A 117 1.94 -15.45 7.56
CA LYS A 117 0.94 -15.54 6.48
C LYS A 117 0.66 -14.19 5.84
N VAL A 118 0.54 -13.14 6.65
CA VAL A 118 0.36 -11.75 6.17
C VAL A 118 1.55 -11.32 5.30
N ILE A 119 2.79 -11.60 5.72
CA ILE A 119 4.00 -11.29 4.96
C ILE A 119 4.03 -12.07 3.64
N ILE A 120 3.71 -13.37 3.64
CA ILE A 120 3.63 -14.18 2.41
C ILE A 120 2.59 -13.59 1.46
N GLY A 121 1.42 -13.20 1.96
CA GLY A 121 0.37 -12.57 1.16
C GLY A 121 0.82 -11.25 0.54
N ALA A 122 1.47 -10.39 1.32
CA ALA A 122 2.03 -9.13 0.83
C ALA A 122 3.10 -9.35 -0.25
N MET A 123 4.02 -10.32 -0.04
CA MET A 123 5.03 -10.68 -1.06
C MET A 123 4.41 -11.17 -2.37
N TYR A 124 3.33 -11.97 -2.32
CA TYR A 124 2.62 -12.37 -3.53
C TYR A 124 1.93 -11.17 -4.20
N GLY A 125 1.33 -10.28 -3.42
CA GLY A 125 0.73 -9.04 -3.94
C GLY A 125 1.75 -8.19 -4.69
N ASP A 126 2.90 -7.93 -4.07
CA ASP A 126 4.00 -7.16 -4.67
C ASP A 126 4.54 -7.84 -5.94
N LEU A 127 4.75 -9.15 -5.89
CA LEU A 127 5.19 -9.92 -7.06
C LEU A 127 4.21 -9.79 -8.22
N PHE A 128 2.90 -9.95 -7.96
CA PHE A 128 1.89 -9.85 -9.02
C PHE A 128 1.79 -8.45 -9.60
N MET A 129 1.89 -7.40 -8.81
CA MET A 129 1.94 -6.04 -9.33
C MET A 129 3.13 -5.85 -10.28
N ARG A 130 4.32 -6.37 -9.92
CA ARG A 130 5.51 -6.30 -10.77
C ARG A 130 5.39 -7.06 -12.07
N VAL A 131 4.89 -8.29 -12.03
CA VAL A 131 4.84 -9.13 -13.23
C VAL A 131 3.61 -8.84 -14.11
N LEU A 132 2.44 -8.63 -13.52
CA LEU A 132 1.19 -8.40 -14.25
C LEU A 132 1.18 -7.05 -14.96
N TYR A 133 1.47 -5.96 -14.25
CA TYR A 133 1.45 -4.61 -14.83
C TYR A 133 2.54 -4.42 -15.88
N ARG A 134 3.65 -5.18 -15.78
CA ARG A 134 4.71 -5.19 -16.76
C ARG A 134 4.34 -5.91 -18.06
N VAL A 135 3.52 -6.96 -18.04
CA VAL A 135 3.21 -7.76 -19.23
C VAL A 135 1.85 -7.47 -19.84
N ARG A 136 0.84 -7.15 -19.01
CA ARG A 136 -0.55 -6.95 -19.47
C ARG A 136 -0.69 -5.92 -20.59
N PRO A 137 0.00 -4.77 -20.58
CA PRO A 137 -0.09 -3.81 -21.68
C PRO A 137 0.47 -4.30 -23.01
N TYR A 138 1.26 -5.36 -23.00
CA TYR A 138 2.01 -5.88 -24.16
C TYR A 138 1.53 -7.25 -24.64
N GLU A 139 0.52 -7.85 -24.00
CA GLU A 139 0.04 -9.19 -24.33
C GLU A 139 -0.40 -9.33 -25.80
N LYS A 140 0.03 -10.40 -26.46
CA LYS A 140 -0.39 -10.71 -27.85
C LYS A 140 -1.85 -11.14 -27.90
N GLU A 141 -2.26 -11.96 -26.95
CA GLU A 141 -3.63 -12.42 -26.80
C GLU A 141 -4.28 -11.66 -25.63
N LYS A 142 -5.26 -10.83 -25.94
CA LYS A 142 -5.94 -10.00 -24.95
C LYS A 142 -6.53 -10.83 -23.81
N GLY A 143 -6.19 -10.45 -22.57
CA GLY A 143 -6.65 -11.11 -21.36
C GLY A 143 -5.80 -12.31 -20.92
N SER A 144 -4.75 -12.70 -21.69
CA SER A 144 -3.87 -13.83 -21.32
C SER A 144 -3.14 -13.59 -20.01
N ALA A 145 -2.66 -12.37 -19.75
CA ALA A 145 -1.99 -12.01 -18.52
C ALA A 145 -2.92 -12.12 -17.30
N ASN A 146 -4.16 -11.66 -17.43
CA ASN A 146 -5.16 -11.77 -16.37
C ASN A 146 -5.57 -13.23 -16.11
N ARG A 147 -5.74 -14.06 -17.16
CA ARG A 147 -6.01 -15.50 -16.99
C ARG A 147 -4.88 -16.19 -16.24
N LEU A 148 -3.63 -15.89 -16.60
CA LEU A 148 -2.47 -16.43 -15.92
C LEU A 148 -2.45 -16.00 -14.46
N TYR A 149 -2.68 -14.72 -14.18
CA TYR A 149 -2.79 -14.20 -12.82
C TYR A 149 -3.85 -14.96 -12.01
N GLN A 150 -5.07 -15.11 -12.53
CA GLN A 150 -6.15 -15.80 -11.84
C GLN A 150 -5.81 -17.28 -11.56
N SER A 151 -5.14 -17.96 -12.49
CA SER A 151 -4.70 -19.34 -12.30
C SER A 151 -3.71 -19.51 -11.14
N TRP A 152 -2.95 -18.44 -10.84
CA TRP A 152 -2.00 -18.44 -9.74
C TRP A 152 -2.61 -17.99 -8.40
N VAL A 153 -3.64 -17.14 -8.42
CA VAL A 153 -4.28 -16.62 -7.19
C VAL A 153 -4.73 -17.75 -6.28
N GLU A 154 -5.45 -18.75 -6.80
CA GLU A 154 -5.94 -19.89 -6.01
C GLU A 154 -4.79 -20.70 -5.37
N LYS A 155 -3.70 -20.92 -6.11
CA LYS A 155 -2.51 -21.64 -5.60
C LYS A 155 -1.82 -20.83 -4.50
N CYS A 156 -1.70 -19.51 -4.70
CA CYS A 156 -1.11 -18.63 -3.71
C CYS A 156 -1.96 -18.52 -2.45
N MET A 157 -3.28 -18.47 -2.57
CA MET A 157 -4.19 -18.50 -1.41
C MET A 157 -4.01 -19.76 -0.58
N LYS A 158 -3.97 -20.96 -1.21
CA LYS A 158 -3.69 -22.22 -0.51
C LYS A 158 -2.33 -22.21 0.19
N ASN A 159 -1.31 -21.63 -0.45
CA ASN A 159 0.00 -21.49 0.20
C ASN A 159 -0.01 -20.50 1.37
N ILE A 160 -0.77 -19.42 1.30
CA ILE A 160 -0.93 -18.49 2.43
C ILE A 160 -1.59 -19.20 3.62
N GLU A 161 -2.60 -20.01 3.38
CA GLU A 161 -3.27 -20.80 4.43
C GLU A 161 -2.30 -21.75 5.15
N THR A 162 -1.42 -22.43 4.42
CA THR A 162 -0.41 -23.32 5.01
C THR A 162 0.77 -22.58 5.62
N GLY A 163 1.10 -21.40 5.11
CA GLY A 163 2.28 -20.62 5.50
C GLY A 163 3.61 -21.29 5.14
N SER A 164 3.66 -22.18 4.14
CA SER A 164 4.85 -22.94 3.76
C SER A 164 5.83 -22.09 2.95
N MET A 165 7.00 -21.76 3.52
CA MET A 165 8.06 -21.05 2.79
C MET A 165 8.70 -21.89 1.66
N LYS A 166 8.68 -23.21 1.77
CA LYS A 166 9.16 -24.11 0.69
C LYS A 166 8.26 -24.01 -0.54
N GLU A 167 6.96 -23.99 -0.31
CA GLU A 167 5.97 -23.83 -1.38
C GLU A 167 6.00 -22.40 -1.95
N PHE A 168 6.08 -21.38 -1.09
CA PHE A 168 6.28 -19.99 -1.51
C PHE A 168 7.45 -19.84 -2.47
N LYS A 169 8.61 -20.36 -2.10
CA LYS A 169 9.79 -20.35 -2.97
C LYS A 169 9.51 -20.99 -4.33
N LYS A 170 8.92 -22.20 -4.36
CA LYS A 170 8.57 -22.89 -5.62
C LYS A 170 7.64 -22.05 -6.48
N ASN A 171 6.59 -21.49 -5.87
CA ASN A 171 5.58 -20.69 -6.56
C ASN A 171 6.18 -19.41 -7.15
N VAL A 172 7.01 -18.69 -6.40
CA VAL A 172 7.65 -17.46 -6.85
C VAL A 172 8.49 -17.68 -8.11
N TYR A 173 9.34 -18.68 -8.11
CA TYR A 173 10.15 -19.01 -9.31
C TYR A 173 9.30 -19.39 -10.50
N GLN A 174 8.21 -20.13 -10.26
CA GLN A 174 7.32 -20.54 -11.36
C GLN A 174 6.46 -19.38 -11.87
N ILE A 175 5.96 -18.50 -10.99
CA ILE A 175 5.22 -17.29 -11.38
C ILE A 175 6.10 -16.42 -12.29
N VAL A 176 7.32 -16.11 -11.85
CA VAL A 176 8.23 -15.27 -12.64
C VAL A 176 8.50 -15.91 -14.00
N LYS A 177 8.75 -17.23 -14.05
CA LYS A 177 8.96 -17.96 -15.29
C LYS A 177 7.74 -17.90 -16.21
N ASP A 178 6.55 -18.21 -15.70
CA ASP A 178 5.32 -18.26 -16.50
C ASP A 178 5.00 -16.87 -17.11
N PHE A 179 5.21 -15.80 -16.36
CA PHE A 179 5.05 -14.43 -16.86
C PHE A 179 6.18 -14.00 -17.81
N ASP A 180 7.40 -14.51 -17.64
CA ASP A 180 8.52 -14.28 -18.57
C ASP A 180 8.28 -14.96 -19.93
N GLU A 181 7.61 -16.11 -19.95
CA GLU A 181 7.31 -16.90 -21.15
C GLU A 181 6.04 -16.43 -21.86
N LEU A 182 5.24 -15.53 -21.26
CA LEU A 182 4.01 -15.05 -21.88
C LEU A 182 4.31 -14.35 -23.22
N PRO A 183 3.59 -14.71 -24.32
CA PRO A 183 3.80 -14.06 -25.62
C PRO A 183 3.42 -12.58 -25.59
N LEU A 184 4.38 -11.71 -25.90
CA LEU A 184 4.20 -10.26 -25.90
C LEU A 184 4.41 -9.66 -27.29
N LEU A 185 3.80 -8.51 -27.52
CA LEU A 185 4.06 -7.65 -28.66
C LEU A 185 5.43 -6.96 -28.50
N ASP A 186 6.17 -6.84 -29.57
CA ASP A 186 7.43 -6.09 -29.58
C ASP A 186 7.18 -4.59 -29.86
N ILE A 187 6.60 -3.93 -28.85
CA ILE A 187 6.30 -2.50 -28.87
C ILE A 187 6.83 -1.84 -27.61
N LYS A 188 7.07 -0.52 -27.69
CA LYS A 188 7.45 0.28 -26.51
C LYS A 188 6.27 1.17 -26.11
N LYS A 189 6.00 1.24 -24.83
CA LYS A 189 5.00 2.12 -24.22
C LYS A 189 5.65 3.06 -23.21
N PRO A 190 5.09 4.26 -23.03
CA PRO A 190 5.53 5.14 -21.94
C PRO A 190 5.32 4.43 -20.59
N ARG A 191 6.37 4.42 -19.77
CA ARG A 191 6.30 3.88 -18.41
C ARG A 191 5.90 5.00 -17.46
N VAL A 192 4.92 4.72 -16.60
CA VAL A 192 4.33 5.67 -15.67
C VAL A 192 4.47 5.12 -14.25
N GLY A 193 5.33 5.74 -13.45
CA GLY A 193 5.51 5.42 -12.05
C GLY A 193 4.35 5.94 -11.20
N LEU A 194 3.87 5.10 -10.30
CA LEU A 194 2.76 5.41 -9.39
C LEU A 194 3.30 5.51 -7.97
N VAL A 195 3.24 6.70 -7.40
CA VAL A 195 3.64 6.99 -6.02
C VAL A 195 2.54 7.75 -5.30
N GLY A 196 2.61 7.87 -4.00
CA GLY A 196 1.63 8.66 -3.26
C GLY A 196 1.27 8.07 -1.91
N GLU A 197 0.16 8.52 -1.36
CA GLU A 197 -0.35 8.07 -0.07
C GLU A 197 -0.73 6.58 -0.15
N ILE A 198 -0.36 5.84 0.87
CA ILE A 198 -0.35 4.38 0.87
C ILE A 198 -1.71 3.75 0.57
N LEU A 199 -2.80 4.24 1.16
CA LEU A 199 -4.14 3.72 0.89
C LEU A 199 -4.56 4.06 -0.55
N VAL A 200 -4.44 5.32 -0.95
CA VAL A 200 -4.83 5.76 -2.31
C VAL A 200 -3.99 5.04 -3.36
N LYS A 201 -2.70 4.80 -3.11
CA LYS A 201 -1.80 4.08 -4.02
C LYS A 201 -2.31 2.65 -4.32
N PHE A 202 -2.73 1.92 -3.30
CA PHE A 202 -3.08 0.49 -3.44
C PHE A 202 -4.59 0.20 -3.50
N HIS A 203 -5.44 1.20 -3.31
CA HIS A 203 -6.90 1.01 -3.30
C HIS A 203 -7.52 1.49 -4.64
N PRO A 204 -7.98 0.58 -5.52
CA PRO A 204 -8.41 0.95 -6.87
C PRO A 204 -9.52 2.00 -6.93
N THR A 205 -10.50 1.91 -6.03
CA THR A 205 -11.59 2.92 -5.98
C THR A 205 -11.08 4.27 -5.49
N ALA A 206 -10.18 4.29 -4.50
CA ALA A 206 -9.63 5.53 -3.96
C ALA A 206 -8.79 6.29 -4.99
N ASN A 207 -8.16 5.59 -5.94
CA ASN A 207 -7.35 6.17 -7.00
C ASN A 207 -8.04 6.21 -8.37
N ASN A 208 -9.36 5.98 -8.43
CA ASN A 208 -10.14 5.98 -9.66
C ASN A 208 -9.61 4.99 -10.71
N GLN A 209 -9.10 3.83 -10.27
CA GLN A 209 -8.55 2.77 -11.12
C GLN A 209 -7.41 3.27 -12.04
N ILE A 210 -6.47 4.02 -11.47
CA ILE A 210 -5.41 4.71 -12.21
C ILE A 210 -4.57 3.78 -13.08
N VAL A 211 -4.33 2.54 -12.66
CA VAL A 211 -3.60 1.54 -13.45
C VAL A 211 -4.33 1.24 -14.75
N ASP A 212 -5.65 1.00 -14.67
CA ASP A 212 -6.46 0.70 -15.84
C ASP A 212 -6.57 1.92 -16.78
N ILE A 213 -6.60 3.13 -16.21
CA ILE A 213 -6.56 4.37 -17.00
C ILE A 213 -5.26 4.46 -17.78
N ILE A 214 -4.10 4.28 -17.11
CA ILE A 214 -2.79 4.34 -17.77
C ILE A 214 -2.70 3.31 -18.90
N GLU A 215 -3.12 2.09 -18.66
CA GLU A 215 -3.06 1.03 -19.67
C GLU A 215 -4.01 1.29 -20.84
N ARG A 216 -5.21 1.80 -20.58
CA ARG A 216 -6.18 2.19 -21.62
C ARG A 216 -5.65 3.33 -22.48
N GLU A 217 -4.94 4.29 -21.89
CA GLU A 217 -4.29 5.41 -22.59
C GLU A 217 -2.95 5.00 -23.25
N GLY A 218 -2.60 3.70 -23.24
CA GLY A 218 -1.47 3.16 -23.95
C GLY A 218 -0.15 3.17 -23.17
N GLY A 219 -0.16 3.40 -21.86
CA GLY A 219 1.02 3.36 -20.97
C GLY A 219 1.26 2.00 -20.31
N GLU A 220 2.37 1.91 -19.61
CA GLU A 220 2.73 0.83 -18.68
C GLU A 220 2.76 1.41 -17.26
N ALA A 221 1.93 0.90 -16.36
CA ALA A 221 1.98 1.30 -14.96
C ALA A 221 3.12 0.60 -14.22
N VAL A 222 3.87 1.35 -13.42
CA VAL A 222 4.96 0.84 -12.57
C VAL A 222 4.68 1.23 -11.13
N MET A 223 4.40 0.25 -10.28
CA MET A 223 4.03 0.47 -8.88
C MET A 223 5.09 -0.14 -7.97
N PRO A 224 5.73 0.65 -7.09
CA PRO A 224 6.61 0.14 -6.04
C PRO A 224 5.89 -0.77 -5.04
N ASP A 225 6.66 -1.64 -4.39
CA ASP A 225 6.15 -2.68 -3.49
C ASP A 225 5.53 -2.10 -2.20
N LEU A 226 4.52 -2.76 -1.67
CA LEU A 226 3.93 -2.44 -0.36
C LEU A 226 4.91 -2.75 0.78
N ILE A 227 5.68 -3.81 0.66
CA ILE A 227 6.64 -4.23 1.70
C ILE A 227 7.72 -3.17 1.91
N ASP A 228 8.11 -2.42 0.90
CA ASP A 228 9.10 -1.34 1.02
C ASP A 228 8.62 -0.23 1.98
N PHE A 229 7.31 0.03 2.04
CA PHE A 229 6.73 0.94 3.02
C PHE A 229 6.92 0.46 4.47
N PHE A 230 6.78 -0.84 4.74
CA PHE A 230 7.06 -1.38 6.07
C PHE A 230 8.56 -1.28 6.42
N GLN A 231 9.45 -1.54 5.46
CA GLN A 231 10.88 -1.34 5.66
C GLN A 231 11.23 0.12 5.92
N TYR A 232 10.57 1.06 5.23
CA TYR A 232 10.69 2.49 5.51
C TYR A 232 10.34 2.83 6.96
N CYS A 233 9.24 2.29 7.49
CA CYS A 233 8.85 2.52 8.88
C CYS A 233 9.92 2.04 9.86
N PHE A 234 10.53 0.88 9.61
CA PHE A 234 11.63 0.37 10.45
C PHE A 234 12.91 1.18 10.28
N TYR A 235 13.26 1.56 9.06
CA TYR A 235 14.48 2.30 8.76
C TYR A 235 14.48 3.70 9.39
N SER A 236 13.32 4.33 9.51
CA SER A 236 13.16 5.66 10.10
C SER A 236 13.67 5.74 11.55
N THR A 237 13.66 4.64 12.31
CA THR A 237 14.19 4.57 13.67
C THR A 237 15.71 4.85 13.73
N THR A 238 16.44 4.67 12.65
CA THR A 238 17.88 4.99 12.57
C THR A 238 18.13 6.49 12.70
N PHE A 239 17.30 7.31 12.04
CA PHE A 239 17.33 8.76 12.16
C PHE A 239 16.86 9.22 13.53
N GLU A 240 15.78 8.62 14.06
CA GLU A 240 15.24 8.91 15.38
C GLU A 240 16.27 8.66 16.50
N ARG A 241 17.08 7.60 16.36
CA ARG A 241 18.17 7.33 17.30
C ARG A 241 19.24 8.40 17.28
N LYS A 242 19.55 8.93 16.10
CA LYS A 242 20.61 9.94 15.94
C LYS A 242 20.18 11.34 16.41
N HIS A 243 18.90 11.68 16.21
CA HIS A 243 18.40 13.05 16.37
C HIS A 243 17.33 13.21 17.45
N PHE A 244 16.73 12.10 17.88
CA PHE A 244 15.71 12.03 18.92
C PHE A 244 16.10 10.94 19.93
N ASN A 245 15.26 10.65 20.90
CA ASN A 245 15.58 9.75 22.00
C ASN A 245 15.21 8.28 21.74
N ALA A 246 15.26 7.81 20.51
CA ALA A 246 15.01 6.39 20.25
C ALA A 246 16.08 5.51 20.93
N THR A 247 15.65 4.43 21.57
CA THR A 247 16.54 3.55 22.30
C THR A 247 17.37 2.66 21.37
N ALA A 248 18.60 2.31 21.78
CA ALA A 248 19.44 1.36 21.03
C ALA A 248 18.75 0.01 20.81
N LYS A 249 17.94 -0.43 21.77
CA LYS A 249 17.21 -1.69 21.68
C LYS A 249 16.13 -1.63 20.58
N ALA A 250 15.36 -0.55 20.52
CA ALA A 250 14.35 -0.35 19.50
C ALA A 250 14.98 -0.31 18.09
N THR A 251 16.06 0.46 17.92
CA THR A 251 16.77 0.55 16.64
C THR A 251 17.30 -0.81 16.18
N LYS A 252 17.97 -1.57 17.07
CA LYS A 252 18.46 -2.92 16.74
C LYS A 252 17.33 -3.89 16.39
N LEU A 253 16.18 -3.76 17.05
CA LEU A 253 15.01 -4.58 16.71
C LEU A 253 14.48 -4.26 15.31
N CYS A 254 14.42 -2.98 14.96
CA CYS A 254 13.99 -2.55 13.61
C CYS A 254 14.99 -2.96 12.52
N GLU A 255 16.30 -2.84 12.77
CA GLU A 255 17.34 -3.36 11.88
C GLU A 255 17.22 -4.88 11.67
N PHE A 256 16.92 -5.62 12.73
CA PHE A 256 16.65 -7.04 12.65
C PHE A 256 15.39 -7.33 11.83
N ALA A 257 14.34 -6.54 12.02
CA ALA A 257 13.09 -6.68 11.24
C ALA A 257 13.33 -6.46 9.74
N ILE A 258 14.11 -5.44 9.35
CA ILE A 258 14.50 -5.23 7.95
C ILE A 258 15.22 -6.46 7.40
N LYS A 259 16.25 -6.96 8.09
CA LYS A 259 16.99 -8.16 7.67
C LYS A 259 16.11 -9.41 7.58
N ALA A 260 15.13 -9.55 8.48
CA ALA A 260 14.18 -10.65 8.45
C ALA A 260 13.26 -10.57 7.21
N VAL A 261 12.78 -9.37 6.87
CA VAL A 261 12.00 -9.14 5.65
C VAL A 261 12.84 -9.46 4.40
N ASP A 262 14.07 -8.97 4.32
CA ASP A 262 14.99 -9.26 3.19
C ASP A 262 15.26 -10.76 3.05
N PHE A 263 15.46 -11.44 4.18
CA PHE A 263 15.64 -12.89 4.19
C PHE A 263 14.40 -13.63 3.65
N LEU A 264 13.20 -13.18 4.00
CA LEU A 264 11.95 -13.76 3.49
C LEU A 264 11.75 -13.46 1.99
N ARG A 265 12.13 -12.27 1.52
CA ARG A 265 12.02 -11.82 0.12
C ARG A 265 13.13 -12.38 -0.78
N LYS A 266 14.19 -12.94 -0.23
CA LYS A 266 15.39 -13.34 -0.99
C LYS A 266 15.12 -14.22 -2.21
N ASP A 267 14.16 -15.15 -2.10
CA ASP A 267 13.84 -16.06 -3.21
C ASP A 267 13.04 -15.32 -4.30
N MET A 268 12.20 -14.35 -3.93
CA MET A 268 11.51 -13.45 -4.88
C MET A 268 12.53 -12.56 -5.62
N ILE A 269 13.44 -11.93 -4.89
CA ILE A 269 14.51 -11.11 -5.47
C ILE A 269 15.34 -11.93 -6.45
N LYS A 270 15.80 -13.13 -6.05
CA LYS A 270 16.58 -14.02 -6.93
C LYS A 270 15.82 -14.51 -8.16
N ALA A 271 14.51 -14.70 -8.06
CA ALA A 271 13.69 -15.06 -9.21
C ALA A 271 13.59 -13.89 -10.21
N LEU A 272 13.37 -12.69 -9.71
CA LEU A 272 13.32 -11.46 -10.53
C LEU A 272 14.68 -11.13 -11.16
N GLU A 273 15.80 -11.29 -10.44
CA GLU A 273 17.15 -11.10 -10.98
C GLU A 273 17.47 -12.02 -12.17
N LYS A 274 16.87 -13.22 -12.20
CA LYS A 274 17.04 -14.17 -13.30
C LYS A 274 16.11 -13.92 -14.48
N SER A 275 15.11 -13.07 -14.29
CA SER A 275 14.15 -12.71 -15.32
C SER A 275 14.79 -11.83 -16.38
N LYS A 276 14.29 -11.95 -17.61
CA LYS A 276 14.65 -11.04 -18.71
C LYS A 276 13.78 -9.77 -18.76
N ARG A 277 12.64 -9.79 -18.05
CA ARG A 277 11.60 -8.76 -18.14
C ARG A 277 11.41 -7.95 -16.86
N PHE A 278 11.71 -8.56 -15.71
CA PHE A 278 11.40 -8.01 -14.41
C PHE A 278 12.66 -7.65 -13.65
N ALA A 279 12.62 -6.53 -12.94
CA ALA A 279 13.68 -6.12 -12.05
C ALA A 279 13.27 -6.34 -10.58
N PRO A 280 14.21 -6.69 -9.69
CA PRO A 280 13.96 -6.74 -8.25
C PRO A 280 13.66 -5.34 -7.68
N PRO A 281 13.02 -5.24 -6.50
CA PRO A 281 12.89 -3.97 -5.78
C PRO A 281 14.27 -3.43 -5.35
N ALA A 282 14.39 -2.12 -5.25
CA ALA A 282 15.54 -1.47 -4.64
C ALA A 282 15.57 -1.72 -3.12
N SER A 283 16.74 -1.66 -2.50
CA SER A 283 16.82 -1.75 -1.04
C SER A 283 16.36 -0.46 -0.38
N ILE A 284 15.93 -0.55 0.88
CA ILE A 284 15.48 0.63 1.63
C ILE A 284 16.62 1.64 1.86
N GLU A 285 17.86 1.16 1.99
CA GLU A 285 19.04 1.99 2.09
C GLU A 285 19.26 2.80 0.79
N HIS A 286 19.11 2.15 -0.37
CA HIS A 286 19.19 2.81 -1.65
C HIS A 286 18.14 3.92 -1.79
N LEU A 287 16.88 3.63 -1.46
CA LEU A 287 15.81 4.62 -1.49
C LEU A 287 16.07 5.79 -0.53
N ALA A 288 16.62 5.50 0.66
CA ALA A 288 17.00 6.54 1.62
C ALA A 288 18.14 7.42 1.10
N ASP A 289 19.16 6.84 0.46
CA ASP A 289 20.27 7.58 -0.12
C ASP A 289 19.80 8.47 -1.29
N LYS A 290 18.89 7.96 -2.12
CA LYS A 290 18.25 8.77 -3.18
C LYS A 290 17.43 9.91 -2.61
N ALA A 291 16.61 9.66 -1.59
CA ALA A 291 15.80 10.70 -0.96
C ALA A 291 16.65 11.85 -0.39
N LYS A 292 17.80 11.54 0.24
CA LYS A 292 18.74 12.53 0.82
C LYS A 292 19.22 13.58 -0.19
N GLU A 293 19.21 13.25 -1.48
CA GLU A 293 19.63 14.15 -2.53
C GLU A 293 18.65 15.35 -2.73
N VAL A 294 17.42 15.23 -2.24
CA VAL A 294 16.35 16.21 -2.44
C VAL A 294 15.70 16.64 -1.11
N VAL A 295 15.46 15.69 -0.20
CA VAL A 295 14.80 15.94 1.08
C VAL A 295 15.57 15.29 2.23
N SER A 296 15.43 15.85 3.43
CA SER A 296 15.96 15.18 4.62
C SER A 296 15.17 13.91 4.96
N ILE A 297 15.86 12.83 5.34
CA ILE A 297 15.22 11.62 5.88
C ILE A 297 14.57 11.85 7.27
N GLY A 298 14.70 13.04 7.82
CA GLY A 298 13.94 13.50 8.99
C GLY A 298 12.46 13.78 8.68
N ASN A 299 12.07 13.86 7.40
CA ASN A 299 10.66 13.91 6.99
C ASN A 299 10.03 12.52 7.09
N GLN A 300 9.62 12.11 8.29
CA GLN A 300 9.18 10.74 8.61
C GLN A 300 7.66 10.62 8.82
N THR A 301 6.91 11.71 8.68
CA THR A 301 5.46 11.69 8.86
C THR A 301 4.79 11.09 7.63
N GLY A 302 3.90 10.10 7.84
CA GLY A 302 3.27 9.35 6.76
C GLY A 302 4.32 8.63 5.91
N GLU A 303 4.25 8.75 4.60
CA GLU A 303 5.23 8.20 3.65
C GLU A 303 6.56 8.98 3.69
N GLY A 304 6.52 10.23 4.12
CA GLY A 304 7.69 11.06 4.37
C GLY A 304 8.71 11.05 3.23
N TRP A 305 10.01 10.91 3.58
CA TRP A 305 11.11 10.88 2.62
C TRP A 305 11.03 9.73 1.62
N PHE A 306 10.37 8.64 2.00
CA PHE A 306 10.22 7.45 1.17
C PHE A 306 9.53 7.76 -0.16
N LEU A 307 8.49 8.60 -0.13
CA LEU A 307 7.78 9.04 -1.33
C LEU A 307 8.70 9.74 -2.34
N THR A 308 9.59 10.61 -1.86
CA THR A 308 10.59 11.27 -2.73
C THR A 308 11.62 10.27 -3.25
N GLY A 309 12.06 9.33 -2.41
CA GLY A 309 12.98 8.25 -2.79
C GLY A 309 12.40 7.35 -3.89
N GLU A 310 11.14 6.94 -3.75
CA GLU A 310 10.44 6.18 -4.79
C GLU A 310 10.36 6.92 -6.14
N MET A 311 10.08 8.24 -6.12
CA MET A 311 10.04 9.03 -7.35
C MET A 311 11.39 9.03 -8.07
N ILE A 312 12.49 9.19 -7.32
CA ILE A 312 13.84 9.19 -7.89
C ILE A 312 14.17 7.82 -8.46
N GLU A 313 13.95 6.77 -7.71
CA GLU A 313 14.19 5.38 -8.15
C GLU A 313 13.44 5.05 -9.44
N LEU A 314 12.15 5.42 -9.52
CA LEU A 314 11.34 5.19 -10.71
C LEU A 314 11.88 5.94 -11.93
N ILE A 315 12.29 7.21 -11.77
CA ILE A 315 12.88 7.99 -12.86
C ILE A 315 14.17 7.35 -13.36
N GLU A 316 15.06 6.95 -12.46
CA GLU A 316 16.35 6.35 -12.78
C GLU A 316 16.21 4.93 -13.36
N SER A 317 15.19 4.17 -12.94
CA SER A 317 14.86 2.84 -13.47
C SER A 317 14.06 2.87 -14.80
N GLY A 318 13.89 4.05 -15.40
CA GLY A 318 13.29 4.22 -16.72
C GLY A 318 11.77 4.36 -16.72
N ALA A 319 11.17 4.82 -15.63
CA ALA A 319 9.80 5.29 -15.58
C ALA A 319 9.74 6.79 -15.23
N PRO A 320 10.15 7.68 -16.17
CA PRO A 320 10.31 9.11 -15.91
C PRO A 320 8.99 9.87 -15.81
N ASN A 321 7.87 9.27 -16.21
CA ASN A 321 6.55 9.84 -16.03
C ASN A 321 6.02 9.38 -14.67
N ILE A 322 5.72 10.32 -13.78
CA ILE A 322 5.28 10.01 -12.42
C ILE A 322 3.90 10.59 -12.15
N VAL A 323 2.99 9.76 -11.68
CA VAL A 323 1.74 10.19 -11.06
C VAL A 323 1.90 10.10 -9.54
N CYS A 324 1.97 11.26 -8.90
CA CYS A 324 1.98 11.37 -7.45
C CYS A 324 0.53 11.48 -6.96
N MET A 325 0.00 10.39 -6.40
CA MET A 325 -1.37 10.31 -5.91
C MET A 325 -1.47 10.98 -4.55
N GLN A 326 -2.04 12.17 -4.55
CA GLN A 326 -2.10 13.04 -3.39
C GLN A 326 -3.55 13.20 -2.91
N PRO A 327 -3.94 12.58 -1.80
CA PRO A 327 -5.27 12.81 -1.27
C PRO A 327 -5.39 14.21 -0.65
N PHE A 328 -6.57 14.79 -0.75
CA PHE A 328 -6.90 16.03 -0.05
C PHE A 328 -6.63 15.89 1.46
N GLY A 329 -6.07 16.91 2.07
CA GLY A 329 -5.78 16.96 3.50
C GLY A 329 -4.61 16.08 3.96
N CYS A 330 -3.85 15.43 3.04
CA CYS A 330 -2.68 14.66 3.39
C CYS A 330 -1.42 15.53 3.46
N LEU A 331 -1.05 15.96 4.67
CA LEU A 331 0.12 16.82 4.89
C LEU A 331 1.43 16.24 4.37
N PRO A 332 1.79 14.94 4.67
CA PRO A 332 3.05 14.37 4.20
C PRO A 332 3.19 14.42 2.68
N ASN A 333 2.13 14.10 1.96
CA ASN A 333 2.13 14.13 0.50
C ASN A 333 2.26 15.56 -0.06
N HIS A 334 1.74 16.58 0.63
CA HIS A 334 1.96 17.97 0.23
C HIS A 334 3.43 18.37 0.39
N VAL A 335 4.11 17.92 1.44
CA VAL A 335 5.50 18.27 1.74
C VAL A 335 6.48 17.48 0.87
N THR A 336 6.47 16.17 0.96
CA THR A 336 7.47 15.27 0.33
C THR A 336 7.06 14.73 -1.03
N GLY A 337 5.77 14.82 -1.39
CA GLY A 337 5.25 14.53 -2.71
C GLY A 337 5.27 15.79 -3.58
N LYS A 338 4.18 16.58 -3.54
CA LYS A 338 4.01 17.79 -4.37
C LYS A 338 5.11 18.82 -4.13
N GLY A 339 5.52 19.04 -2.87
CA GLY A 339 6.57 20.02 -2.53
C GLY A 339 7.93 19.68 -3.12
N ALA A 340 8.27 18.41 -3.32
CA ALA A 340 9.54 17.99 -3.90
C ALA A 340 9.59 18.11 -5.44
N ILE A 341 8.45 18.23 -6.14
CA ILE A 341 8.37 18.17 -7.61
C ILE A 341 9.28 19.18 -8.29
N LYS A 342 9.33 20.42 -7.81
CA LYS A 342 10.17 21.46 -8.41
C LYS A 342 11.66 21.11 -8.35
N ALA A 343 12.12 20.57 -7.23
CA ALA A 343 13.49 20.13 -7.04
C ALA A 343 13.81 18.91 -7.92
N LEU A 344 12.89 17.95 -8.00
CA LEU A 344 13.01 16.77 -8.85
C LEU A 344 13.10 17.14 -10.33
N ARG A 345 12.23 18.01 -10.84
CA ARG A 345 12.26 18.47 -12.24
C ARG A 345 13.54 19.23 -12.56
N LYS A 346 14.10 19.99 -11.61
CA LYS A 346 15.39 20.65 -11.79
C LYS A 346 16.52 19.64 -11.92
N LYS A 347 16.46 18.56 -11.12
CA LYS A 347 17.51 17.51 -11.13
C LYS A 347 17.35 16.53 -12.29
N TYR A 348 16.11 16.21 -12.66
CA TYR A 348 15.73 15.30 -13.75
C TYR A 348 14.85 16.02 -14.77
N PRO A 349 15.41 16.88 -15.65
CA PRO A 349 14.63 17.69 -16.59
C PRO A 349 13.78 16.87 -17.56
N GLN A 350 14.16 15.60 -17.80
CA GLN A 350 13.43 14.66 -18.65
C GLN A 350 12.20 14.05 -17.97
N SER A 351 12.04 14.27 -16.66
CA SER A 351 10.90 13.70 -15.92
C SER A 351 9.63 14.51 -16.09
N ASN A 352 8.52 13.80 -16.24
CA ASN A 352 7.19 14.38 -16.24
C ASN A 352 6.46 13.94 -14.95
N ILE A 353 6.36 14.83 -13.97
CA ILE A 353 5.78 14.51 -12.65
C ILE A 353 4.51 15.31 -12.48
N VAL A 354 3.39 14.63 -12.25
CA VAL A 354 2.08 15.24 -12.00
C VAL A 354 1.57 14.82 -10.63
N ALA A 355 1.19 15.79 -9.81
CA ALA A 355 0.46 15.51 -8.57
C ALA A 355 -1.05 15.56 -8.88
N VAL A 356 -1.70 14.41 -8.71
CA VAL A 356 -3.16 14.28 -8.88
C VAL A 356 -3.81 14.33 -7.51
N SER A 357 -4.70 15.30 -7.30
CA SER A 357 -5.41 15.45 -6.03
C SER A 357 -6.67 14.59 -6.03
N TYR A 358 -6.77 13.68 -5.07
CA TYR A 358 -7.96 12.85 -4.83
C TYR A 358 -8.77 13.47 -3.69
N THR A 359 -10.04 13.74 -3.96
CA THR A 359 -10.96 14.37 -3.02
C THR A 359 -12.29 13.64 -3.01
N HIS A 360 -13.07 13.84 -1.94
CA HIS A 360 -14.45 13.36 -1.83
C HIS A 360 -15.43 14.07 -2.78
N LEU A 361 -15.10 15.28 -3.19
CA LEU A 361 -15.78 15.96 -4.29
C LEU A 361 -15.01 15.62 -5.57
N ARG A 362 -15.73 15.25 -6.64
CA ARG A 362 -15.13 15.41 -7.96
C ARG A 362 -14.76 16.88 -8.05
N ALA A 363 -13.47 17.18 -7.90
CA ALA A 363 -13.00 18.48 -8.26
C ALA A 363 -13.57 18.74 -9.66
N HIS A 364 -14.31 19.80 -9.83
CA HIS A 364 -14.43 20.41 -11.14
C HIS A 364 -12.99 20.80 -11.47
N GLU A 365 -12.26 19.87 -12.07
CA GLU A 365 -10.98 20.18 -12.67
C GLU A 365 -11.30 21.19 -13.75
N THR A 366 -11.21 22.44 -13.38
CA THR A 366 -11.23 23.53 -14.36
C THR A 366 -9.98 23.32 -15.21
N LYS A 367 -10.04 23.60 -16.50
CA LYS A 367 -8.89 23.58 -17.42
C LYS A 367 -7.63 24.24 -16.84
N ALA A 368 -7.77 25.11 -15.85
CA ALA A 368 -6.70 25.75 -15.10
C ALA A 368 -5.83 24.79 -14.25
N ASN A 369 -6.30 23.59 -13.91
CA ASN A 369 -5.53 22.60 -13.13
C ASN A 369 -4.79 21.60 -14.01
N LEU A 370 -4.92 21.69 -15.33
CA LEU A 370 -4.29 20.81 -16.33
C LEU A 370 -3.08 21.47 -17.03
N VAL A 371 -2.61 22.63 -16.55
CA VAL A 371 -1.43 23.33 -17.07
C VAL A 371 -0.27 23.29 -16.09
#